data_218f27bd0723cb9f612fb57405cebc37
#
_entry.id   218f27bd0723cb9f612fb57405cebc37
#
_cell.length_a   1.000
_cell.length_b   1.000
_cell.length_c   1.000
_cell.angle_alpha   90.00
_cell.angle_beta   90.00
_cell.angle_gamma   90.00
#
_symmetry.space_group_name_H-M   'P 1'
#
loop_
_entity.id
_entity.type
_entity.pdbx_description
1 polymer ?
#
loop_
_entity_poly.entity_id
_entity_poly.type
_entity_poly.pdbx_seq_one_letter_code
_entity_poly.pdbx_strand_id
1 'polypeptide(L)'
;KRIHCWIYLLLAIVGLSACQGKKEGGTRTISVTIEPQRYFAEKIAGDLFQINCVTPAGQSPETYDPTPQQMVQISQSQAYFRIGEIGFEQAWMKNLQSQNPDMVVFDLSVGMELIKNEEEVHEEGEAHHHHHHGSVDPHIWTSISGAKVIAQNTCQAFIKLDPENQEIYRAGYQRLIEEIDSTEAEMKQLLQPLAGAAFIIYHPALTYFAREFGLKQLCIELDGNCLL
;
A
#
# COMPACT_ATOMS: atom_id res chain seq x y z
N LYS A 1 10.63 -67.46 11.03
CA LYS A 1 10.46 -66.81 9.67
C LYS A 1 9.17 -66.01 9.50
N ARG A 2 8.03 -66.33 10.18
CA ARG A 2 6.76 -65.60 10.06
C ARG A 2 6.76 -64.29 10.83
N ILE A 3 7.46 -64.17 11.96
CA ILE A 3 7.51 -62.97 12.80
C ILE A 3 8.28 -61.83 12.12
N HIS A 4 9.33 -62.10 11.36
CA HIS A 4 10.10 -61.09 10.63
C HIS A 4 9.31 -60.44 9.49
N CYS A 5 8.40 -61.19 8.86
CA CYS A 5 7.54 -60.67 7.80
C CYS A 5 6.55 -59.57 8.31
N TRP A 6 6.04 -59.71 9.51
CA TRP A 6 5.13 -58.77 10.14
C TRP A 6 5.83 -57.48 10.56
N ILE A 7 7.12 -57.57 10.98
CA ILE A 7 7.92 -56.39 11.35
C ILE A 7 8.22 -55.55 10.11
N TYR A 8 8.53 -56.12 8.95
CA TYR A 8 8.74 -55.38 7.72
C TYR A 8 7.45 -54.79 7.16
N LEU A 9 6.29 -55.43 7.36
CA LEU A 9 4.98 -54.90 6.97
C LEU A 9 4.59 -53.70 7.84
N LEU A 10 4.86 -53.72 9.13
CA LEU A 10 4.63 -52.58 10.03
C LEU A 10 5.57 -51.39 9.76
N LEU A 11 6.84 -51.65 9.44
CA LEU A 11 7.79 -50.59 9.04
C LEU A 11 7.42 -49.95 7.69
N ALA A 12 6.84 -50.68 6.76
CA ALA A 12 6.37 -50.12 5.47
C ALA A 12 5.13 -49.23 5.62
N ILE A 13 4.27 -49.44 6.63
CA ILE A 13 3.08 -48.63 6.89
C ILE A 13 3.46 -47.31 7.55
N VAL A 14 4.50 -47.23 8.37
CA VAL A 14 4.98 -46.00 9.02
C VAL A 14 5.68 -45.08 8.00
N GLY A 15 6.27 -45.63 6.93
CA GLY A 15 6.93 -44.84 5.87
C GLY A 15 5.98 -44.12 4.92
N LEU A 16 4.70 -44.49 4.87
CA LEU A 16 3.72 -43.88 3.96
C LEU A 16 2.97 -42.66 4.52
N SER A 17 3.14 -42.37 5.80
CA SER A 17 2.48 -41.20 6.44
C SER A 17 3.26 -39.89 6.36
N ALA A 18 4.43 -39.83 5.73
CA ALA A 18 5.30 -38.66 5.66
C ALA A 18 5.15 -37.79 4.40
N CYS A 19 4.25 -38.13 3.48
CA CYS A 19 3.90 -37.29 2.36
C CYS A 19 2.49 -36.70 2.57
N GLN A 20 2.32 -35.83 3.59
CA GLN A 20 1.33 -34.76 3.48
C GLN A 20 1.84 -33.80 2.42
N GLY A 21 1.37 -33.98 1.20
CA GLY A 21 1.60 -33.04 0.12
C GLY A 21 1.21 -31.67 0.59
N LYS A 22 2.20 -30.75 0.59
CA LYS A 22 1.95 -29.31 0.61
C LYS A 22 0.83 -29.11 -0.43
N LYS A 23 -0.38 -28.74 0.01
CA LYS A 23 -1.39 -28.26 -0.93
C LYS A 23 -0.67 -27.20 -1.76
N GLU A 24 -0.57 -27.41 -3.05
CA GLU A 24 -0.25 -26.35 -4.00
C GLU A 24 -1.39 -25.33 -3.90
N GLY A 25 -1.33 -24.48 -2.89
CA GLY A 25 -2.12 -23.28 -2.83
C GLY A 25 -1.60 -22.40 -3.95
N GLY A 26 -2.45 -22.11 -4.93
CA GLY A 26 -2.13 -21.13 -5.97
C GLY A 26 -1.55 -19.88 -5.32
N THR A 27 -0.63 -19.23 -6.01
CA THR A 27 0.08 -18.05 -5.51
C THR A 27 -0.93 -17.02 -5.01
N ARG A 28 -0.93 -16.74 -3.71
CA ARG A 28 -1.85 -15.78 -3.09
C ARG A 28 -1.38 -14.39 -3.48
N THR A 29 -2.19 -13.66 -4.24
CA THR A 29 -1.83 -12.35 -4.78
C THR A 29 -2.64 -11.25 -4.10
N ILE A 30 -1.96 -10.17 -3.73
CA ILE A 30 -2.53 -8.90 -3.29
C ILE A 30 -2.19 -7.84 -4.33
N SER A 31 -3.15 -7.01 -4.74
CA SER A 31 -2.89 -5.82 -5.54
C SER A 31 -2.78 -4.57 -4.68
N VAL A 32 -1.87 -3.70 -5.07
CA VAL A 32 -1.63 -2.37 -4.49
C VAL A 32 -1.53 -1.34 -5.60
N THR A 33 -1.82 -0.08 -5.32
CA THR A 33 -1.78 0.98 -6.34
C THR A 33 -0.37 1.42 -6.68
N ILE A 34 0.49 1.63 -5.67
CA ILE A 34 1.79 2.28 -5.80
C ILE A 34 2.92 1.50 -5.10
N GLU A 35 4.16 1.75 -5.53
CA GLU A 35 5.36 1.08 -4.99
C GLU A 35 5.57 1.24 -3.47
N PRO A 36 5.28 2.39 -2.83
CA PRO A 36 5.33 2.49 -1.37
C PRO A 36 4.47 1.43 -0.66
N GLN A 37 3.26 1.16 -1.15
CA GLN A 37 2.39 0.14 -0.58
C GLN A 37 2.98 -1.27 -0.76
N ARG A 38 3.62 -1.55 -1.92
CA ARG A 38 4.34 -2.82 -2.15
C ARG A 38 5.43 -3.01 -1.11
N TYR A 39 6.26 -1.98 -0.89
CA TYR A 39 7.34 -2.02 0.11
C TYR A 39 6.82 -2.40 1.49
N PHE A 40 5.74 -1.74 1.97
CA PHE A 40 5.13 -2.06 3.27
C PHE A 40 4.60 -3.49 3.31
N ALA A 41 3.91 -3.92 2.26
CA ALA A 41 3.34 -5.26 2.18
C ALA A 41 4.42 -6.36 2.20
N GLU A 42 5.49 -6.21 1.43
CA GLU A 42 6.61 -7.15 1.37
C GLU A 42 7.39 -7.20 2.69
N LYS A 43 7.63 -6.05 3.34
CA LYS A 43 8.30 -5.99 4.66
C LYS A 43 7.50 -6.71 5.75
N ILE A 44 6.18 -6.66 5.67
CA ILE A 44 5.29 -7.25 6.69
C ILE A 44 5.03 -8.72 6.42
N ALA A 45 4.70 -9.09 5.16
CA ALA A 45 4.26 -10.45 4.82
C ALA A 45 5.39 -11.34 4.28
N GLY A 46 6.53 -10.79 3.88
CA GLY A 46 7.59 -11.55 3.21
C GLY A 46 7.03 -12.27 1.97
N ASP A 47 7.41 -13.53 1.80
CA ASP A 47 7.06 -14.35 0.64
C ASP A 47 5.68 -15.05 0.77
N LEU A 48 4.87 -14.73 1.80
CA LEU A 48 3.57 -15.35 1.99
C LEU A 48 2.52 -14.91 0.97
N PHE A 49 2.74 -13.76 0.32
CA PHE A 49 1.92 -13.21 -0.75
C PHE A 49 2.80 -12.68 -1.89
N GLN A 50 2.31 -12.80 -3.11
CA GLN A 50 2.81 -12.04 -4.23
C GLN A 50 2.13 -10.67 -4.26
N ILE A 51 2.92 -9.61 -4.34
CA ILE A 51 2.38 -8.25 -4.38
C ILE A 51 2.43 -7.72 -5.81
N ASN A 52 1.25 -7.47 -6.37
CA ASN A 52 1.06 -6.89 -7.69
C ASN A 52 0.87 -5.36 -7.57
N CYS A 53 1.86 -4.57 -7.96
CA CYS A 53 1.74 -3.11 -8.03
C CYS A 53 1.15 -2.72 -9.39
N VAL A 54 0.05 -1.97 -9.35
CA VAL A 54 -0.73 -1.63 -10.55
C VAL A 54 -0.05 -0.54 -11.35
N THR A 55 0.38 0.55 -10.69
CA THR A 55 1.03 1.68 -11.36
C THR A 55 2.53 1.37 -11.53
N PRO A 56 3.02 1.27 -12.78
CA PRO A 56 4.44 1.04 -13.03
C PRO A 56 5.29 2.20 -12.55
N ALA A 57 6.55 1.92 -12.20
CA ALA A 57 7.51 2.95 -11.84
C ALA A 57 7.63 4.03 -12.93
N GLY A 58 7.59 5.30 -12.52
CA GLY A 58 7.68 6.45 -13.42
C GLY A 58 6.36 6.88 -14.05
N GLN A 59 5.26 6.22 -13.75
CA GLN A 59 3.92 6.67 -14.13
C GLN A 59 3.22 7.39 -12.98
N SER A 60 2.37 8.37 -13.30
CA SER A 60 1.56 9.07 -12.30
C SER A 60 0.36 8.20 -11.90
N PRO A 61 0.17 7.87 -10.63
CA PRO A 61 -1.01 7.13 -10.19
C PRO A 61 -2.31 7.95 -10.26
N GLU A 62 -2.20 9.27 -10.41
CA GLU A 62 -3.37 10.16 -10.52
C GLU A 62 -4.08 10.01 -11.87
N THR A 63 -3.32 9.73 -12.94
CA THR A 63 -3.84 9.69 -14.32
C THR A 63 -3.60 8.35 -15.01
N TYR A 64 -3.18 7.32 -14.24
CA TYR A 64 -2.84 6.02 -14.82
C TYR A 64 -4.08 5.25 -15.27
N ASP A 65 -4.06 4.80 -16.53
CA ASP A 65 -5.05 3.87 -17.08
C ASP A 65 -4.44 2.48 -17.22
N PRO A 66 -5.02 1.45 -16.58
CA PRO A 66 -4.48 0.11 -16.62
C PRO A 66 -4.76 -0.56 -17.98
N THR A 67 -3.81 -1.35 -18.45
CA THR A 67 -4.02 -2.20 -19.62
C THR A 67 -5.04 -3.32 -19.32
N PRO A 68 -5.71 -3.89 -20.34
CA PRO A 68 -6.61 -5.02 -20.15
C PRO A 68 -5.97 -6.21 -19.43
N GLN A 69 -4.67 -6.46 -19.66
CA GLN A 69 -3.94 -7.53 -18.98
C GLN A 69 -3.78 -7.23 -17.49
N GLN A 70 -3.47 -6.00 -17.11
CA GLN A 70 -3.39 -5.60 -15.71
C GLN A 70 -4.76 -5.69 -15.01
N MET A 71 -5.83 -5.31 -15.69
CA MET A 71 -7.19 -5.49 -15.16
C MET A 71 -7.50 -6.95 -14.83
N VAL A 72 -7.09 -7.89 -15.69
CA VAL A 72 -7.21 -9.33 -15.42
C VAL A 72 -6.36 -9.74 -14.21
N GLN A 73 -5.11 -9.26 -14.10
CA GLN A 73 -4.25 -9.55 -12.95
C GLN A 73 -4.84 -9.03 -11.64
N ILE A 74 -5.37 -7.82 -11.64
CA ILE A 74 -6.02 -7.24 -10.45
C ILE A 74 -7.26 -8.04 -10.08
N SER A 75 -8.08 -8.43 -11.06
CA SER A 75 -9.30 -9.22 -10.81
C SER A 75 -9.03 -10.62 -10.24
N GLN A 76 -7.81 -11.13 -10.36
CA GLN A 76 -7.38 -12.41 -9.79
C GLN A 76 -6.81 -12.25 -8.36
N SER A 77 -6.67 -11.03 -7.87
CA SER A 77 -6.15 -10.78 -6.53
C SER A 77 -7.16 -11.15 -5.45
N GLN A 78 -6.67 -11.72 -4.36
CA GLN A 78 -7.46 -12.05 -3.18
C GLN A 78 -7.93 -10.78 -2.46
N ALA A 79 -7.08 -9.74 -2.45
CA ALA A 79 -7.41 -8.46 -1.88
C ALA A 79 -6.72 -7.32 -2.63
N TYR A 80 -7.26 -6.12 -2.43
CA TYR A 80 -6.70 -4.85 -2.88
C TYR A 80 -6.44 -3.94 -1.67
N PHE A 81 -5.21 -3.44 -1.55
CA PHE A 81 -4.84 -2.46 -0.54
C PHE A 81 -4.78 -1.09 -1.20
N ARG A 82 -5.71 -0.20 -0.83
CA ARG A 82 -5.81 1.16 -1.39
C ARG A 82 -5.37 2.21 -0.37
N ILE A 83 -5.03 3.41 -0.84
CA ILE A 83 -4.88 4.63 -0.02
C ILE A 83 -6.22 5.36 0.09
N GLY A 84 -7.09 5.26 -0.93
CA GLY A 84 -8.44 5.83 -0.93
C GLY A 84 -8.59 7.06 -1.82
N GLU A 85 -7.62 7.96 -1.80
CA GLU A 85 -7.74 9.27 -2.47
C GLU A 85 -6.88 9.41 -3.74
N ILE A 86 -6.19 8.36 -4.16
CA ILE A 86 -5.43 8.34 -5.42
C ILE A 86 -6.38 8.31 -6.62
N GLY A 87 -6.13 9.10 -7.64
CA GLY A 87 -7.01 9.25 -8.81
C GLY A 87 -7.33 7.92 -9.51
N PHE A 88 -6.34 7.04 -9.68
CA PHE A 88 -6.58 5.67 -10.16
C PHE A 88 -7.62 4.93 -9.32
N GLU A 89 -7.51 4.97 -8.00
CA GLU A 89 -8.42 4.24 -7.11
C GLU A 89 -9.84 4.80 -7.18
N GLN A 90 -9.99 6.11 -7.24
CA GLN A 90 -11.28 6.76 -7.39
C GLN A 90 -11.94 6.40 -8.72
N ALA A 91 -11.17 6.36 -9.81
CA ALA A 91 -11.68 6.05 -11.14
C ALA A 91 -12.05 4.56 -11.32
N TRP A 92 -11.24 3.65 -10.80
CA TRP A 92 -11.29 2.23 -11.17
C TRP A 92 -11.83 1.30 -10.09
N MET A 93 -11.78 1.64 -8.80
CA MET A 93 -12.08 0.70 -7.71
C MET A 93 -13.49 0.10 -7.80
N LYS A 94 -14.50 0.91 -8.15
CA LYS A 94 -15.88 0.43 -8.32
C LYS A 94 -16.00 -0.62 -9.42
N ASN A 95 -15.29 -0.42 -10.53
CA ASN A 95 -15.27 -1.35 -11.67
C ASN A 95 -14.53 -2.65 -11.28
N LEU A 96 -13.37 -2.54 -10.64
CA LEU A 96 -12.58 -3.68 -10.17
C LEU A 96 -13.38 -4.57 -9.20
N GLN A 97 -14.07 -3.99 -8.24
CA GLN A 97 -14.92 -4.73 -7.30
C GLN A 97 -16.12 -5.38 -8.00
N SER A 98 -16.68 -4.75 -9.04
CA SER A 98 -17.78 -5.35 -9.79
C SER A 98 -17.35 -6.58 -10.60
N GLN A 99 -16.10 -6.60 -11.08
CA GLN A 99 -15.51 -7.72 -11.81
C GLN A 99 -15.04 -8.86 -10.91
N ASN A 100 -14.67 -8.57 -9.67
CA ASN A 100 -14.33 -9.55 -8.64
C ASN A 100 -15.00 -9.20 -7.31
N PRO A 101 -16.27 -9.61 -7.12
CA PRO A 101 -17.00 -9.33 -5.88
C PRO A 101 -16.39 -9.97 -4.62
N ASP A 102 -15.59 -11.02 -4.78
CA ASP A 102 -14.91 -11.72 -3.68
C ASP A 102 -13.60 -11.04 -3.27
N MET A 103 -13.10 -10.09 -4.05
CA MET A 103 -11.89 -9.34 -3.72
C MET A 103 -12.14 -8.41 -2.53
N VAL A 104 -11.43 -8.64 -1.44
CA VAL A 104 -11.52 -7.79 -0.24
C VAL A 104 -10.73 -6.51 -0.45
N VAL A 105 -11.33 -5.36 -0.19
CA VAL A 105 -10.64 -4.06 -0.29
C VAL A 105 -10.34 -3.54 1.11
N PHE A 106 -9.07 -3.20 1.36
CA PHE A 106 -8.61 -2.57 2.60
C PHE A 106 -8.13 -1.16 2.31
N ASP A 107 -8.62 -0.22 3.08
CA ASP A 107 -8.17 1.17 3.06
C ASP A 107 -7.05 1.35 4.07
N LEU A 108 -5.85 1.66 3.58
CA LEU A 108 -4.65 1.79 4.40
C LEU A 108 -4.52 3.18 5.03
N SER A 109 -5.36 4.15 4.64
CA SER A 109 -5.37 5.51 5.21
C SER A 109 -6.22 5.64 6.48
N VAL A 110 -6.97 4.60 6.85
CA VAL A 110 -7.86 4.66 8.01
C VAL A 110 -7.11 5.09 9.28
N GLY A 111 -7.61 6.16 9.90
CA GLY A 111 -6.99 6.77 11.08
C GLY A 111 -5.98 7.87 10.78
N MET A 112 -5.69 8.17 9.50
CA MET A 112 -4.89 9.32 9.11
C MET A 112 -5.72 10.59 9.10
N GLU A 113 -5.17 11.69 9.63
CA GLU A 113 -5.72 13.03 9.43
C GLU A 113 -5.35 13.53 8.04
N LEU A 114 -6.33 13.52 7.13
CA LEU A 114 -6.12 13.89 5.75
C LEU A 114 -6.09 15.42 5.58
N ILE A 115 -5.13 15.89 4.78
CA ILE A 115 -5.03 17.31 4.39
C ILE A 115 -6.02 17.54 3.25
N LYS A 116 -6.92 18.51 3.46
CA LYS A 116 -7.83 18.96 2.41
C LYS A 116 -7.11 19.98 1.54
N ASN A 117 -7.24 19.87 0.24
CA ASN A 117 -6.85 20.92 -0.68
C ASN A 117 -7.82 22.09 -0.48
N GLU A 118 -7.29 23.29 -0.29
CA GLU A 118 -8.12 24.49 -0.21
C GLU A 118 -8.73 24.73 -1.60
N GLU A 119 -10.06 24.71 -1.68
CA GLU A 119 -10.77 25.13 -2.88
C GLU A 119 -10.59 26.66 -3.01
N GLU A 120 -9.86 27.11 -4.02
CA GLU A 120 -9.93 28.53 -4.39
C GLU A 120 -11.35 28.82 -4.88
N VAL A 121 -12.03 29.71 -4.19
CA VAL A 121 -13.33 30.26 -4.61
C VAL A 121 -13.07 31.12 -5.83
N HIS A 122 -13.11 30.54 -7.03
CA HIS A 122 -13.16 31.30 -8.26
C HIS A 122 -14.56 31.90 -8.41
N GLU A 123 -14.64 33.24 -8.43
CA GLU A 123 -15.82 33.96 -8.86
C GLU A 123 -16.22 33.48 -10.26
N GLU A 124 -17.52 33.23 -10.43
CA GLU A 124 -18.16 32.66 -11.60
C GLU A 124 -17.68 33.30 -12.93
N GLY A 125 -17.08 32.54 -13.80
CA GLY A 125 -16.76 32.96 -15.18
C GLY A 125 -16.06 31.88 -15.98
N GLU A 126 -16.85 31.16 -16.78
CA GLU A 126 -16.49 30.25 -17.87
C GLU A 126 -16.29 28.77 -17.51
N ALA A 127 -17.18 27.95 -18.12
CA ALA A 127 -17.21 26.50 -18.02
C ALA A 127 -16.03 25.86 -18.76
N HIS A 128 -14.93 25.63 -18.06
CA HIS A 128 -13.92 24.69 -18.48
C HIS A 128 -14.08 23.41 -17.67
N HIS A 129 -14.22 22.27 -18.35
CA HIS A 129 -14.26 20.96 -17.71
C HIS A 129 -12.89 20.66 -17.11
N HIS A 130 -12.69 21.09 -15.87
CA HIS A 130 -11.54 20.70 -15.08
C HIS A 130 -11.82 19.34 -14.43
N HIS A 131 -10.94 18.39 -14.65
CA HIS A 131 -10.88 17.18 -13.86
C HIS A 131 -10.58 17.59 -12.41
N HIS A 132 -11.59 17.50 -11.54
CA HIS A 132 -11.41 17.74 -10.12
C HIS A 132 -10.46 16.66 -9.57
N HIS A 133 -9.20 17.01 -9.37
CA HIS A 133 -8.35 16.30 -8.44
C HIS A 133 -9.05 16.30 -7.08
N GLY A 134 -9.08 15.17 -6.36
CA GLY A 134 -9.85 15.01 -5.14
C GLY A 134 -9.63 16.16 -4.17
N SER A 135 -10.65 16.47 -3.38
CA SER A 135 -10.60 17.51 -2.34
C SER A 135 -9.57 17.24 -1.22
N VAL A 136 -8.82 16.16 -1.32
CA VAL A 136 -7.89 15.64 -0.30
C VAL A 136 -6.56 15.29 -0.95
N ASP A 137 -5.46 15.68 -0.30
CA ASP A 137 -4.10 15.28 -0.70
C ASP A 137 -3.88 13.78 -0.39
N PRO A 138 -3.63 12.91 -1.40
CA PRO A 138 -3.47 11.49 -1.19
C PRO A 138 -2.09 11.08 -0.65
N HIS A 139 -1.08 11.96 -0.67
CA HIS A 139 0.35 11.63 -0.51
C HIS A 139 0.76 11.33 0.95
N ILE A 140 -0.09 10.65 1.71
CA ILE A 140 0.15 10.33 3.13
C ILE A 140 1.44 9.53 3.37
N TRP A 141 1.83 8.69 2.40
CA TRP A 141 3.04 7.83 2.47
C TRP A 141 4.35 8.60 2.49
N THR A 142 4.32 9.91 2.23
CA THR A 142 5.52 10.76 2.23
C THR A 142 5.88 11.31 3.62
N SER A 143 5.08 11.03 4.64
CA SER A 143 5.33 11.41 6.02
C SER A 143 5.57 10.22 6.93
N ILE A 144 6.25 10.42 8.05
CA ILE A 144 6.50 9.37 9.05
C ILE A 144 5.18 8.91 9.69
N SER A 145 4.31 9.84 10.05
CA SER A 145 2.98 9.54 10.61
C SER A 145 2.14 8.71 9.65
N GLY A 146 2.10 9.09 8.37
CA GLY A 146 1.40 8.32 7.34
C GLY A 146 2.02 6.94 7.09
N ALA A 147 3.35 6.83 7.05
CA ALA A 147 4.04 5.56 6.93
C ALA A 147 3.68 4.60 8.07
N LYS A 148 3.61 5.08 9.32
CA LYS A 148 3.20 4.28 10.49
C LYS A 148 1.74 3.82 10.38
N VAL A 149 0.84 4.68 9.94
CA VAL A 149 -0.58 4.33 9.73
C VAL A 149 -0.72 3.27 8.64
N ILE A 150 -0.07 3.44 7.49
CA ILE A 150 -0.07 2.46 6.39
C ILE A 150 0.49 1.13 6.87
N ALA A 151 1.63 1.11 7.57
CA ALA A 151 2.23 -0.12 8.09
C ALA A 151 1.28 -0.86 9.04
N GLN A 152 0.63 -0.14 9.98
CA GLN A 152 -0.33 -0.71 10.92
C GLN A 152 -1.53 -1.32 10.19
N ASN A 153 -2.15 -0.58 9.25
CA ASN A 153 -3.31 -1.04 8.51
C ASN A 153 -2.97 -2.22 7.60
N THR A 154 -1.78 -2.22 6.97
CA THR A 154 -1.26 -3.35 6.19
C THR A 154 -1.13 -4.61 7.04
N CYS A 155 -0.54 -4.51 8.24
CA CYS A 155 -0.45 -5.63 9.17
C CYS A 155 -1.82 -6.18 9.55
N GLN A 156 -2.77 -5.31 9.89
CA GLN A 156 -4.14 -5.70 10.24
C GLN A 156 -4.87 -6.35 9.05
N ALA A 157 -4.65 -5.86 7.83
CA ALA A 157 -5.22 -6.45 6.62
C ALA A 157 -4.72 -7.88 6.41
N PHE A 158 -3.41 -8.12 6.53
CA PHE A 158 -2.86 -9.49 6.43
C PHE A 158 -3.37 -10.41 7.53
N ILE A 159 -3.47 -9.95 8.79
CA ILE A 159 -4.03 -10.75 9.88
C ILE A 159 -5.49 -11.15 9.61
N LYS A 160 -6.29 -10.26 9.02
CA LYS A 160 -7.67 -10.57 8.63
C LYS A 160 -7.76 -11.57 7.48
N LEU A 161 -6.86 -11.48 6.50
CA LEU A 161 -6.82 -12.37 5.34
C LEU A 161 -6.26 -13.76 5.68
N ASP A 162 -5.35 -13.84 6.64
CA ASP A 162 -4.57 -15.02 6.95
C ASP A 162 -4.23 -15.09 8.45
N PRO A 163 -5.22 -15.36 9.30
CA PRO A 163 -5.05 -15.37 10.76
C PRO A 163 -4.03 -16.41 11.27
N GLU A 164 -3.82 -17.48 10.51
CA GLU A 164 -2.88 -18.54 10.90
C GLU A 164 -1.43 -18.05 10.94
N ASN A 165 -1.07 -17.06 10.12
CA ASN A 165 0.27 -16.48 10.04
C ASN A 165 0.39 -15.13 10.78
N GLN A 166 -0.54 -14.78 11.66
CA GLN A 166 -0.59 -13.48 12.34
C GLN A 166 0.72 -13.09 13.05
N GLU A 167 1.44 -14.06 13.63
CA GLU A 167 2.71 -13.80 14.33
C GLU A 167 3.82 -13.38 13.36
N ILE A 168 3.81 -13.89 12.13
CA ILE A 168 4.76 -13.48 11.08
C ILE A 168 4.51 -12.01 10.71
N TYR A 169 3.23 -11.63 10.53
CA TYR A 169 2.85 -10.25 10.18
C TYR A 169 3.16 -9.27 11.31
N ARG A 170 2.90 -9.64 12.57
CA ARG A 170 3.26 -8.83 13.73
C ARG A 170 4.77 -8.62 13.85
N ALA A 171 5.56 -9.67 13.64
CA ALA A 171 7.01 -9.58 13.65
C ALA A 171 7.56 -8.72 12.49
N GLY A 172 6.98 -8.85 11.29
CA GLY A 172 7.31 -8.02 10.14
C GLY A 172 6.99 -6.54 10.40
N TYR A 173 5.80 -6.26 10.92
CA TYR A 173 5.36 -4.93 11.30
C TYR A 173 6.30 -4.31 12.36
N GLN A 174 6.66 -5.06 13.40
CA GLN A 174 7.54 -4.56 14.44
C GLN A 174 8.91 -4.13 13.90
N ARG A 175 9.54 -4.96 13.05
CA ARG A 175 10.80 -4.60 12.38
C ARG A 175 10.66 -3.35 11.52
N LEU A 176 9.56 -3.24 10.79
CA LEU A 176 9.31 -2.08 9.94
C LEU A 176 9.10 -0.79 10.76
N ILE A 177 8.41 -0.86 11.89
CA ILE A 177 8.26 0.29 12.80
C ILE A 177 9.62 0.71 13.38
N GLU A 178 10.48 -0.22 13.74
CA GLU A 178 11.84 0.09 14.21
C GLU A 178 12.67 0.80 13.13
N GLU A 179 12.56 0.38 11.86
CA GLU A 179 13.19 1.08 10.72
C GLU A 179 12.64 2.49 10.55
N ILE A 180 11.30 2.67 10.64
CA ILE A 180 10.64 3.98 10.52
C ILE A 180 11.05 4.90 11.68
N ASP A 181 11.08 4.40 12.91
CA ASP A 181 11.45 5.19 14.09
C ASP A 181 12.92 5.65 14.02
N SER A 182 13.82 4.78 13.54
CA SER A 182 15.21 5.14 13.30
C SER A 182 15.33 6.25 12.25
N THR A 183 14.61 6.11 11.14
CA THR A 183 14.57 7.11 10.07
C THR A 183 13.99 8.43 10.58
N GLU A 184 12.93 8.39 11.37
CA GLU A 184 12.34 9.58 11.99
C GLU A 184 13.36 10.35 12.84
N ALA A 185 14.12 9.62 13.67
CA ALA A 185 15.13 10.23 14.53
C ALA A 185 16.24 10.92 13.73
N GLU A 186 16.72 10.29 12.65
CA GLU A 186 17.71 10.87 11.74
C GLU A 186 17.15 12.10 11.02
N MET A 187 15.93 12.01 10.48
CA MET A 187 15.28 13.11 9.77
C MET A 187 15.06 14.31 10.69
N LYS A 188 14.60 14.09 11.92
CA LYS A 188 14.45 15.17 12.93
C LYS A 188 15.77 15.87 13.19
N GLN A 189 16.87 15.14 13.36
CA GLN A 189 18.19 15.71 13.56
C GLN A 189 18.66 16.55 12.37
N LEU A 190 18.46 16.05 11.14
CA LEU A 190 18.89 16.73 9.92
C LEU A 190 18.05 17.96 9.59
N LEU A 191 16.73 17.90 9.83
CA LEU A 191 15.78 18.94 9.40
C LEU A 191 15.49 19.99 10.48
N GLN A 192 15.77 19.73 11.76
CA GLN A 192 15.59 20.70 12.83
C GLN A 192 16.21 22.08 12.54
N PRO A 193 17.45 22.18 12.02
CA PRO A 193 18.06 23.48 11.69
C PRO A 193 17.36 24.22 10.54
N LEU A 194 16.53 23.53 9.76
CA LEU A 194 15.83 24.02 8.58
C LEU A 194 14.36 24.38 8.86
N ALA A 195 13.93 24.36 10.12
CA ALA A 195 12.55 24.69 10.48
C ALA A 195 12.16 26.08 9.95
N GLY A 196 11.03 26.15 9.24
CA GLY A 196 10.55 27.35 8.56
C GLY A 196 11.15 27.62 7.18
N ALA A 197 12.15 26.85 6.76
CA ALA A 197 12.71 26.96 5.41
C ALA A 197 11.70 26.47 4.36
N ALA A 198 11.84 27.01 3.13
CA ALA A 198 11.03 26.60 1.99
C ALA A 198 11.86 25.77 1.01
N PHE A 199 11.19 24.82 0.33
CA PHE A 199 11.73 24.09 -0.80
C PHE A 199 10.76 24.14 -1.98
N ILE A 200 11.29 24.02 -3.19
CA ILE A 200 10.50 24.05 -4.42
C ILE A 200 10.42 22.63 -4.97
N ILE A 201 9.21 22.20 -5.33
CA ILE A 201 8.93 20.91 -5.95
C ILE A 201 8.03 21.12 -7.17
N TYR A 202 8.10 20.24 -8.16
CA TYR A 202 7.24 20.33 -9.33
C TYR A 202 5.80 19.96 -8.97
N HIS A 203 5.55 18.72 -8.57
CA HIS A 203 4.25 18.19 -8.14
C HIS A 203 4.15 18.23 -6.60
N PRO A 204 3.04 18.72 -5.99
CA PRO A 204 2.93 18.97 -4.54
C PRO A 204 2.77 17.70 -3.69
N ALA A 205 3.66 16.73 -3.86
CA ALA A 205 3.56 15.43 -3.21
C ALA A 205 4.12 15.36 -1.78
N LEU A 206 4.74 16.43 -1.25
CA LEU A 206 5.42 16.43 0.04
C LEU A 206 4.75 17.29 1.11
N THR A 207 3.43 17.52 1.01
CA THR A 207 2.68 18.39 1.95
C THR A 207 2.70 17.82 3.37
N TYR A 208 2.45 16.50 3.51
CA TYR A 208 2.49 15.83 4.82
C TYR A 208 3.89 15.86 5.43
N PHE A 209 4.93 15.61 4.62
CA PHE A 209 6.33 15.72 5.03
C PHE A 209 6.66 17.13 5.49
N ALA A 210 6.31 18.16 4.70
CA ALA A 210 6.57 19.54 5.02
C ALA A 210 5.89 19.96 6.35
N ARG A 211 4.62 19.57 6.52
CA ARG A 211 3.87 19.81 7.76
C ARG A 211 4.55 19.18 8.98
N GLU A 212 4.99 17.92 8.85
CA GLU A 212 5.57 17.16 9.96
C GLU A 212 6.91 17.72 10.43
N PHE A 213 7.73 18.22 9.50
CA PHE A 213 9.05 18.77 9.82
C PHE A 213 9.11 20.31 9.88
N GLY A 214 7.96 20.98 9.83
CA GLY A 214 7.89 22.44 9.92
C GLY A 214 8.52 23.18 8.73
N LEU A 215 8.50 22.56 7.56
CA LEU A 215 8.99 23.11 6.30
C LEU A 215 7.84 23.74 5.50
N LYS A 216 8.18 24.53 4.47
CA LYS A 216 7.22 25.09 3.51
C LYS A 216 7.45 24.50 2.14
N GLN A 217 6.44 23.82 1.59
CA GLN A 217 6.45 23.34 0.21
C GLN A 217 5.94 24.47 -0.71
N LEU A 218 6.68 24.74 -1.77
CA LEU A 218 6.28 25.60 -2.89
C LEU A 218 6.27 24.72 -4.15
N CYS A 219 5.19 24.73 -4.93
CA CYS A 219 5.07 23.91 -6.13
C CYS A 219 5.03 24.75 -7.41
N ILE A 220 5.40 24.14 -8.54
CA ILE A 220 5.47 24.78 -9.86
C ILE A 220 4.30 24.34 -10.73
N GLU A 221 3.67 23.19 -10.45
CA GLU A 221 2.59 22.64 -11.24
C GLU A 221 1.40 23.59 -11.31
N LEU A 222 0.97 23.91 -12.54
CA LEU A 222 -0.04 24.94 -12.80
C LEU A 222 -1.50 24.42 -12.75
N ASP A 223 -1.70 23.09 -12.67
CA ASP A 223 -3.03 22.49 -12.69
C ASP A 223 -3.66 22.48 -11.30
N GLY A 224 -4.01 23.66 -10.86
CA GLY A 224 -4.78 23.89 -9.65
C GLY A 224 -3.94 24.03 -8.38
N ASN A 225 -3.59 25.25 -8.01
CA ASN A 225 -3.33 25.68 -6.65
C ASN A 225 -1.92 25.59 -6.10
N CYS A 226 -0.89 25.82 -6.90
CA CYS A 226 0.36 26.30 -6.34
C CYS A 226 0.90 27.45 -7.17
N LEU A 227 0.59 28.66 -6.75
CA LEU A 227 1.28 29.85 -7.20
C LEU A 227 2.38 30.18 -6.20
N LEU A 228 3.59 30.37 -6.73
CA LEU A 228 4.70 31.01 -6.01
C LEU A 228 4.33 32.42 -5.59
#